data_5e4389297561a369002b22e62a581abc
#
_entry.id   5e4389297561a369002b22e62a581abc
#
_cell.length_a   1.000
_cell.length_b   1.000
_cell.length_c   1.000
_cell.angle_alpha   90.00
_cell.angle_beta   90.00
_cell.angle_gamma   90.00
#
_symmetry.space_group_name_H-M   'P 1'
#
loop_
_entity.id
_entity.type
_entity.pdbx_description
1 polymer ?
#
loop_
_entity_poly.entity_id
_entity_poly.type
_entity_poly.pdbx_seq_one_letter_code
_entity_poly.pdbx_strand_id
1 'polypeptide(L)'
;MKIIILGAGQVGGTLAENLVGENNDITIVDNNADRLRELQDKYDLRVVNGHASHPDVLHEAGAQDADMLVAVTNTDETNMAACQVAFTLFNTPNRVARIRSPEYLAEKEALFKSGAIPVDHLIAPEELVTSYIERLIQYPGALQVVSFAEQKVSLVAVKAYKAYYGGPLVGNALSALREHMPHIDTRVAAIFRQGRPIRPQGTTIIEADDEVFFVAASNHIRSVMSELQRLEKPYRRIMIVGGGNIGASLAKRLEQTYSVKLIERNYQRAEKLSEQLENTIVFCGDAADQELLSEENIDQVDVFIALTNEDETNIMSAMLAKRMGAKKVMVLIQRGAYVDLVQGGVIDVAISPQQATISALLTHVRRADIVNVSSLRRGAAEAIEAVAHGDESTSKVVGRAIGDIKLPPGTTIGAIVRGEEVLIAHDRTVIEQDDHVVMFLVNKKYVSDVEALFQPSPFFL
;
A
#
# COMPACT_ATOMS: atom_id res chain seq x y z
N MET A 1 17.04 -0.99 -16.06
CA MET A 1 16.90 -2.46 -15.83
C MET A 1 16.07 -3.06 -16.94
N LYS A 2 16.37 -4.31 -17.32
CA LYS A 2 15.54 -5.11 -18.22
C LYS A 2 14.57 -5.94 -17.38
N ILE A 3 13.28 -5.65 -17.46
CA ILE A 3 12.25 -6.25 -16.62
C ILE A 3 11.22 -6.97 -17.48
N ILE A 4 10.99 -8.24 -17.18
CA ILE A 4 9.92 -9.02 -17.82
C ILE A 4 8.75 -9.10 -16.88
N ILE A 5 7.57 -8.67 -17.33
CA ILE A 5 6.31 -8.75 -16.60
C ILE A 5 5.43 -9.83 -17.25
N LEU A 6 5.07 -10.85 -16.48
CA LEU A 6 4.20 -11.94 -16.94
C LEU A 6 2.76 -11.70 -16.45
N GLY A 7 1.88 -11.46 -17.41
CA GLY A 7 0.48 -11.08 -17.20
C GLY A 7 0.23 -9.60 -17.47
N ALA A 8 -0.55 -9.29 -18.50
CA ALA A 8 -0.97 -7.93 -18.91
C ALA A 8 -2.29 -7.50 -18.28
N GLY A 9 -2.75 -8.18 -17.24
CA GLY A 9 -3.95 -7.83 -16.50
C GLY A 9 -3.82 -6.50 -15.75
N GLN A 10 -4.75 -6.21 -14.83
CA GLN A 10 -4.78 -4.94 -14.09
C GLN A 10 -3.45 -4.68 -13.34
N VAL A 11 -2.90 -5.68 -12.64
CA VAL A 11 -1.67 -5.51 -11.86
C VAL A 11 -0.46 -5.32 -12.78
N GLY A 12 -0.24 -6.24 -13.74
CA GLY A 12 0.93 -6.17 -14.61
C GLY A 12 0.90 -4.97 -15.56
N GLY A 13 -0.27 -4.64 -16.12
CA GLY A 13 -0.43 -3.45 -16.96
C GLY A 13 -0.16 -2.14 -16.21
N THR A 14 -0.66 -2.00 -14.98
CA THR A 14 -0.39 -0.80 -14.17
C THR A 14 1.05 -0.77 -13.64
N LEU A 15 1.65 -1.93 -13.35
CA LEU A 15 3.08 -1.98 -13.01
C LEU A 15 3.92 -1.50 -14.19
N ALA A 16 3.66 -1.99 -15.41
CA ALA A 16 4.35 -1.57 -16.62
C ALA A 16 4.21 -0.04 -16.84
N GLU A 17 3.00 0.52 -16.70
CA GLU A 17 2.74 1.95 -16.76
C GLU A 17 3.59 2.76 -15.79
N ASN A 18 3.74 2.30 -14.54
CA ASN A 18 4.57 2.98 -13.54
C ASN A 18 6.05 2.93 -13.91
N LEU A 19 6.54 1.85 -14.51
CA LEU A 19 7.96 1.60 -14.73
C LEU A 19 8.51 2.13 -16.07
N VAL A 20 7.66 2.26 -17.09
CA VAL A 20 8.08 2.77 -18.43
C VAL A 20 8.67 4.18 -18.34
N GLY A 21 8.17 5.04 -17.45
CA GLY A 21 8.68 6.40 -17.27
C GLY A 21 10.01 6.50 -16.50
N GLU A 22 10.62 5.39 -16.07
CA GLU A 22 11.73 5.36 -15.11
C GLU A 22 13.05 4.77 -15.69
N ASN A 23 13.29 4.94 -16.99
CA ASN A 23 14.48 4.37 -17.68
C ASN A 23 14.63 2.86 -17.52
N ASN A 24 13.52 2.12 -17.56
CA ASN A 24 13.47 0.66 -17.60
C ASN A 24 13.12 0.17 -19.00
N ASP A 25 13.71 -0.95 -19.39
CA ASP A 25 13.39 -1.70 -20.60
C ASP A 25 12.37 -2.78 -20.23
N ILE A 26 11.11 -2.56 -20.59
CA ILE A 26 9.99 -3.39 -20.16
C ILE A 26 9.54 -4.31 -21.28
N THR A 27 9.52 -5.61 -20.99
CA THR A 27 8.84 -6.60 -21.83
C THR A 27 7.63 -7.16 -21.08
N ILE A 28 6.44 -7.13 -21.67
CA ILE A 28 5.23 -7.72 -21.08
C ILE A 28 4.78 -8.94 -21.89
N VAL A 29 4.44 -10.02 -21.18
CA VAL A 29 4.02 -11.30 -21.77
C VAL A 29 2.57 -11.59 -21.35
N ASP A 30 1.70 -11.88 -22.30
CA ASP A 30 0.34 -12.35 -22.05
C ASP A 30 -0.16 -13.22 -23.20
N ASN A 31 -1.16 -14.05 -22.95
CA ASN A 31 -1.84 -14.83 -23.99
C ASN A 31 -2.97 -14.04 -24.67
N ASN A 32 -3.34 -12.87 -24.18
CA ASN A 32 -4.34 -11.97 -24.74
C ASN A 32 -3.67 -10.91 -25.64
N ALA A 33 -3.69 -11.15 -26.96
CA ALA A 33 -3.08 -10.27 -27.95
C ALA A 33 -3.72 -8.87 -28.00
N ASP A 34 -5.02 -8.74 -27.74
CA ASP A 34 -5.69 -7.44 -27.79
C ASP A 34 -5.24 -6.58 -26.62
N ARG A 35 -5.12 -7.17 -25.45
CA ARG A 35 -4.61 -6.48 -24.25
C ARG A 35 -3.17 -6.02 -24.42
N LEU A 36 -2.33 -6.83 -25.06
CA LEU A 36 -0.94 -6.47 -25.37
C LEU A 36 -0.86 -5.29 -26.34
N ARG A 37 -1.72 -5.27 -27.39
CA ARG A 37 -1.81 -4.12 -28.32
C ARG A 37 -2.21 -2.83 -27.60
N GLU A 38 -3.24 -2.88 -26.74
CA GLU A 38 -3.65 -1.70 -25.97
C GLU A 38 -2.51 -1.09 -25.14
N LEU A 39 -1.66 -1.91 -24.57
CA LEU A 39 -0.50 -1.45 -23.78
C LEU A 39 0.62 -0.92 -24.68
N GLN A 40 0.90 -1.58 -25.81
CA GLN A 40 1.90 -1.15 -26.77
C GLN A 40 1.55 0.17 -27.46
N ASP A 41 0.25 0.41 -27.70
CA ASP A 41 -0.23 1.66 -28.29
C ASP A 41 -0.10 2.86 -27.34
N LYS A 42 -0.08 2.60 -26.02
CA LYS A 42 -0.03 3.65 -25.00
C LYS A 42 1.36 3.92 -24.44
N TYR A 43 2.21 2.88 -24.43
CA TYR A 43 3.48 2.91 -23.72
C TYR A 43 4.60 2.36 -24.58
N ASP A 44 5.79 2.92 -24.44
CA ASP A 44 7.01 2.43 -25.07
C ASP A 44 7.51 1.17 -24.34
N LEU A 45 6.98 0.01 -24.74
CA LEU A 45 7.34 -1.29 -24.18
C LEU A 45 7.26 -2.39 -25.24
N ARG A 46 8.00 -3.47 -24.99
CA ARG A 46 7.96 -4.65 -25.82
C ARG A 46 6.85 -5.60 -25.37
N VAL A 47 6.16 -6.23 -26.31
CA VAL A 47 5.13 -7.23 -26.03
C VAL A 47 5.51 -8.58 -26.64
N VAL A 48 5.18 -9.66 -25.93
CA VAL A 48 5.31 -11.03 -26.43
C VAL A 48 4.00 -11.77 -26.16
N ASN A 49 3.41 -12.33 -27.19
CA ASN A 49 2.15 -13.07 -27.08
C ASN A 49 2.44 -14.55 -26.88
N GLY A 50 2.05 -15.11 -25.72
CA GLY A 50 2.22 -16.52 -25.43
C GLY A 50 1.95 -16.86 -23.97
N HIS A 51 2.08 -18.15 -23.65
CA HIS A 51 1.90 -18.63 -22.28
C HIS A 51 3.12 -18.31 -21.41
N ALA A 52 2.91 -17.64 -20.31
CA ALA A 52 3.95 -17.02 -19.48
C ALA A 52 5.00 -18.00 -18.90
N SER A 53 4.68 -19.29 -18.75
CA SER A 53 5.61 -20.29 -18.23
C SER A 53 6.33 -21.11 -19.32
N HIS A 54 6.06 -20.85 -20.62
CA HIS A 54 6.69 -21.61 -21.70
C HIS A 54 8.13 -21.11 -21.97
N PRO A 55 9.12 -22.02 -22.06
CA PRO A 55 10.52 -21.66 -22.25
C PRO A 55 10.81 -20.84 -23.51
N ASP A 56 10.15 -21.16 -24.62
CA ASP A 56 10.29 -20.46 -25.91
C ASP A 56 9.75 -19.01 -25.81
N VAL A 57 8.62 -18.82 -25.14
CA VAL A 57 8.04 -17.50 -24.88
C VAL A 57 8.93 -16.66 -23.96
N LEU A 58 9.48 -17.25 -22.91
CA LEU A 58 10.42 -16.57 -22.02
C LEU A 58 11.74 -16.23 -22.75
N HIS A 59 12.22 -17.10 -23.62
CA HIS A 59 13.38 -16.82 -24.47
C HIS A 59 13.10 -15.64 -25.41
N GLU A 60 11.93 -15.64 -26.10
CA GLU A 60 11.52 -14.53 -26.95
C GLU A 60 11.37 -13.24 -26.15
N ALA A 61 10.88 -13.29 -24.90
CA ALA A 61 10.79 -12.15 -24.01
C ALA A 61 12.16 -11.61 -23.55
N GLY A 62 13.26 -12.33 -23.79
CA GLY A 62 14.63 -11.93 -23.45
C GLY A 62 15.05 -12.33 -22.04
N ALA A 63 14.55 -13.46 -21.52
CA ALA A 63 14.82 -13.90 -20.15
C ALA A 63 16.31 -14.14 -19.86
N GLN A 64 17.12 -14.45 -20.89
CA GLN A 64 18.58 -14.64 -20.77
C GLN A 64 19.34 -13.36 -20.38
N ASP A 65 18.77 -12.18 -20.68
CA ASP A 65 19.39 -10.89 -20.42
C ASP A 65 18.59 -10.05 -19.42
N ALA A 66 17.53 -10.61 -18.85
CA ALA A 66 16.65 -9.90 -17.93
C ALA A 66 17.28 -9.78 -16.53
N ASP A 67 17.23 -8.59 -15.97
CA ASP A 67 17.63 -8.33 -14.59
C ASP A 67 16.57 -8.84 -13.58
N MET A 68 15.30 -8.86 -14.02
CA MET A 68 14.18 -9.24 -13.18
C MET A 68 13.02 -9.83 -13.97
N LEU A 69 12.35 -10.82 -13.35
CA LEU A 69 11.10 -11.38 -13.83
C LEU A 69 10.01 -11.20 -12.76
N VAL A 70 8.88 -10.61 -13.16
CA VAL A 70 7.73 -10.35 -12.28
C VAL A 70 6.53 -11.16 -12.78
N ALA A 71 6.21 -12.25 -12.10
CA ALA A 71 5.13 -13.15 -12.45
C ALA A 71 3.83 -12.79 -11.68
N VAL A 72 2.88 -12.17 -12.39
CA VAL A 72 1.60 -11.69 -11.85
C VAL A 72 0.39 -12.15 -12.69
N THR A 73 0.51 -13.33 -13.29
CA THR A 73 -0.59 -13.97 -14.03
C THR A 73 -1.74 -14.35 -13.10
N ASN A 74 -2.83 -14.84 -13.63
CA ASN A 74 -4.03 -15.19 -12.85
C ASN A 74 -3.94 -16.50 -12.06
N THR A 75 -2.90 -17.33 -12.27
CA THR A 75 -2.71 -18.60 -11.57
C THR A 75 -1.36 -18.67 -10.86
N ASP A 76 -1.36 -19.16 -9.63
CA ASP A 76 -0.16 -19.29 -8.81
C ASP A 76 0.81 -20.30 -9.42
N GLU A 77 0.30 -21.40 -9.97
CA GLU A 77 1.08 -22.45 -10.61
C GLU A 77 1.86 -21.92 -11.83
N THR A 78 1.24 -21.08 -12.66
CA THR A 78 1.93 -20.43 -13.79
C THR A 78 3.02 -19.51 -13.29
N ASN A 79 2.78 -18.74 -12.23
CA ASN A 79 3.77 -17.84 -11.66
C ASN A 79 4.97 -18.60 -11.09
N MET A 80 4.72 -19.69 -10.34
CA MET A 80 5.77 -20.55 -9.81
C MET A 80 6.56 -21.24 -10.93
N ALA A 81 5.86 -21.83 -11.92
CA ALA A 81 6.50 -22.50 -13.05
C ALA A 81 7.37 -21.54 -13.88
N ALA A 82 6.88 -20.32 -14.13
CA ALA A 82 7.65 -19.31 -14.84
C ALA A 82 8.94 -18.90 -14.09
N CYS A 83 8.88 -18.72 -12.77
CA CYS A 83 10.04 -18.47 -11.94
C CYS A 83 11.03 -19.63 -11.98
N GLN A 84 10.53 -20.89 -11.95
CA GLN A 84 11.37 -22.08 -12.06
C GLN A 84 12.08 -22.15 -13.42
N VAL A 85 11.37 -21.89 -14.51
CA VAL A 85 11.96 -21.88 -15.86
C VAL A 85 12.99 -20.77 -16.01
N ALA A 86 12.67 -19.55 -15.53
CA ALA A 86 13.57 -18.40 -15.56
C ALA A 86 14.87 -18.66 -14.78
N PHE A 87 14.77 -19.31 -13.63
CA PHE A 87 15.94 -19.71 -12.84
C PHE A 87 16.76 -20.78 -13.55
N THR A 88 16.12 -21.88 -13.98
CA THR A 88 16.83 -23.08 -14.44
C THR A 88 17.45 -22.93 -15.83
N LEU A 89 16.75 -22.25 -16.75
CA LEU A 89 17.18 -22.14 -18.14
C LEU A 89 17.88 -20.83 -18.49
N PHE A 90 17.53 -19.74 -17.77
CA PHE A 90 17.99 -18.40 -18.12
C PHE A 90 18.83 -17.73 -17.05
N ASN A 91 18.90 -18.30 -15.83
CA ASN A 91 19.62 -17.72 -14.69
C ASN A 91 19.20 -16.28 -14.38
N THR A 92 17.92 -15.93 -14.60
CA THR A 92 17.40 -14.60 -14.29
C THR A 92 17.61 -14.33 -12.78
N PRO A 93 18.32 -13.25 -12.39
CA PRO A 93 18.81 -13.10 -11.02
C PRO A 93 17.70 -12.82 -9.99
N ASN A 94 16.64 -12.07 -10.37
CA ASN A 94 15.56 -11.67 -9.45
C ASN A 94 14.21 -12.15 -9.98
N ARG A 95 13.49 -12.89 -9.18
CA ARG A 95 12.18 -13.46 -9.53
C ARG A 95 11.16 -13.12 -8.46
N VAL A 96 10.16 -12.35 -8.87
CA VAL A 96 9.03 -11.95 -8.03
C VAL A 96 7.80 -12.71 -8.46
N ALA A 97 7.09 -13.35 -7.54
CA ALA A 97 5.85 -14.06 -7.86
C ALA A 97 4.68 -13.62 -7.00
N ARG A 98 3.53 -13.43 -7.64
CA ARG A 98 2.26 -13.27 -6.95
C ARG A 98 1.68 -14.64 -6.63
N ILE A 99 1.43 -14.89 -5.32
CA ILE A 99 0.81 -16.11 -4.80
C ILE A 99 -0.39 -15.71 -3.96
N ARG A 100 -1.55 -16.29 -4.26
CA ARG A 100 -2.84 -15.96 -3.65
C ARG A 100 -3.40 -17.07 -2.78
N SER A 101 -3.06 -18.34 -3.10
CA SER A 101 -3.57 -19.50 -2.38
C SER A 101 -3.04 -19.56 -0.96
N PRO A 102 -3.93 -19.59 0.06
CA PRO A 102 -3.53 -19.75 1.44
C PRO A 102 -2.75 -21.05 1.70
N GLU A 103 -3.03 -22.08 0.92
CA GLU A 103 -2.35 -23.39 1.04
C GLU A 103 -0.87 -23.29 0.71
N TYR A 104 -0.51 -22.58 -0.38
CA TYR A 104 0.90 -22.31 -0.70
C TYR A 104 1.57 -21.36 0.31
N LEU A 105 0.83 -20.37 0.79
CA LEU A 105 1.35 -19.40 1.77
C LEU A 105 1.58 -20.04 3.14
N ALA A 106 0.79 -21.04 3.53
CA ALA A 106 1.01 -21.81 4.76
C ALA A 106 2.34 -22.57 4.74
N GLU A 107 2.77 -23.04 3.58
CA GLU A 107 4.00 -23.81 3.37
C GLU A 107 5.16 -22.97 2.80
N LYS A 108 5.10 -21.63 2.96
CA LYS A 108 6.07 -20.70 2.35
C LYS A 108 7.53 -20.98 2.70
N GLU A 109 7.80 -21.40 3.93
CA GLU A 109 9.15 -21.72 4.39
C GLU A 109 9.71 -22.92 3.63
N ALA A 110 8.93 -23.98 3.47
CA ALA A 110 9.34 -25.18 2.78
C ALA A 110 9.41 -25.02 1.25
N LEU A 111 8.46 -24.27 0.67
CA LEU A 111 8.35 -24.13 -0.78
C LEU A 111 9.29 -23.06 -1.35
N PHE A 112 9.36 -21.88 -0.70
CA PHE A 112 10.04 -20.72 -1.29
C PHE A 112 11.36 -20.39 -0.59
N LYS A 113 11.40 -20.31 0.73
CA LYS A 113 12.63 -19.97 1.45
C LYS A 113 13.69 -21.06 1.40
N SER A 114 13.29 -22.32 1.26
CA SER A 114 14.24 -23.43 1.06
C SER A 114 14.91 -23.40 -0.32
N GLY A 115 14.39 -22.60 -1.27
CA GLY A 115 14.84 -22.57 -2.66
C GLY A 115 14.28 -23.72 -3.51
N ALA A 116 13.33 -24.51 -3.00
CA ALA A 116 12.68 -25.58 -3.77
C ALA A 116 11.93 -25.01 -4.99
N ILE A 117 11.23 -23.91 -4.79
CA ILE A 117 10.67 -23.08 -5.88
C ILE A 117 11.40 -21.72 -5.82
N PRO A 118 12.19 -21.36 -6.85
CA PRO A 118 13.09 -20.21 -6.80
C PRO A 118 12.36 -18.89 -7.04
N VAL A 119 11.61 -18.48 -6.03
CA VAL A 119 10.94 -17.17 -5.91
C VAL A 119 11.71 -16.35 -4.88
N ASP A 120 12.34 -15.26 -5.30
CA ASP A 120 13.13 -14.42 -4.40
C ASP A 120 12.23 -13.52 -3.55
N HIS A 121 11.15 -13.01 -4.15
CA HIS A 121 10.18 -12.18 -3.47
C HIS A 121 8.75 -12.64 -3.75
N LEU A 122 8.03 -12.92 -2.66
CA LEU A 122 6.66 -13.41 -2.71
C LEU A 122 5.69 -12.29 -2.40
N ILE A 123 4.72 -12.05 -3.29
CA ILE A 123 3.66 -11.08 -3.13
C ILE A 123 2.35 -11.80 -2.84
N ALA A 124 1.78 -11.56 -1.67
CA ALA A 124 0.50 -12.12 -1.22
C ALA A 124 -0.55 -10.99 -1.10
N PRO A 125 -1.33 -10.69 -2.15
CA PRO A 125 -2.26 -9.55 -2.16
C PRO A 125 -3.26 -9.56 -1.02
N GLU A 126 -3.78 -10.74 -0.69
CA GLU A 126 -4.77 -10.92 0.37
C GLU A 126 -4.20 -10.57 1.75
N GLU A 127 -2.95 -10.95 2.05
CA GLU A 127 -2.26 -10.58 3.28
C GLU A 127 -1.96 -9.07 3.35
N LEU A 128 -1.55 -8.47 2.21
CA LEU A 128 -1.30 -7.02 2.13
C LEU A 128 -2.56 -6.22 2.43
N VAL A 129 -3.69 -6.60 1.83
CA VAL A 129 -4.99 -5.93 2.04
C VAL A 129 -5.46 -6.12 3.48
N THR A 130 -5.39 -7.34 4.00
CA THR A 130 -5.78 -7.64 5.38
C THR A 130 -4.99 -6.78 6.38
N SER A 131 -3.68 -6.73 6.23
CA SER A 131 -2.79 -5.90 7.07
C SER A 131 -3.05 -4.40 6.91
N TYR A 132 -3.42 -3.95 5.72
CA TYR A 132 -3.78 -2.55 5.48
C TYR A 132 -5.08 -2.17 6.19
N ILE A 133 -6.11 -3.02 6.12
CA ILE A 133 -7.39 -2.79 6.81
C ILE A 133 -7.18 -2.80 8.33
N GLU A 134 -6.41 -3.75 8.85
CA GLU A 134 -6.10 -3.84 10.28
C GLU A 134 -5.47 -2.53 10.79
N ARG A 135 -4.51 -1.96 10.07
CA ARG A 135 -3.91 -0.66 10.42
C ARG A 135 -4.93 0.48 10.41
N LEU A 136 -5.84 0.52 9.43
CA LEU A 136 -6.91 1.54 9.39
C LEU A 136 -7.85 1.42 10.59
N ILE A 137 -8.13 0.20 11.06
CA ILE A 137 -8.96 -0.05 12.25
C ILE A 137 -8.27 0.44 13.52
N GLN A 138 -6.95 0.28 13.61
CA GLN A 138 -6.15 0.74 14.77
C GLN A 138 -6.09 2.28 14.89
N TYR A 139 -6.26 3.00 13.77
CA TYR A 139 -6.23 4.47 13.73
C TYR A 139 -7.56 5.04 13.23
N PRO A 140 -8.61 5.07 14.07
CA PRO A 140 -9.93 5.60 13.72
C PRO A 140 -9.83 7.03 13.19
N GLY A 141 -10.44 7.28 12.03
CA GLY A 141 -10.42 8.60 11.38
C GLY A 141 -9.26 8.78 10.38
N ALA A 142 -8.28 7.88 10.31
CA ALA A 142 -7.28 7.91 9.26
C ALA A 142 -7.87 7.53 7.89
N LEU A 143 -7.41 8.21 6.83
CA LEU A 143 -7.71 7.89 5.44
C LEU A 143 -6.71 6.85 4.89
N GLN A 144 -5.46 6.95 5.30
CA GLN A 144 -4.39 6.04 4.93
C GLN A 144 -3.37 5.97 6.07
N VAL A 145 -2.84 4.77 6.32
CA VAL A 145 -1.76 4.54 7.29
C VAL A 145 -0.69 3.69 6.63
N VAL A 146 0.54 4.18 6.66
CA VAL A 146 1.73 3.47 6.17
C VAL A 146 2.76 3.45 7.29
N SER A 147 3.35 2.29 7.52
CA SER A 147 4.39 2.11 8.53
C SER A 147 5.74 1.84 7.88
N PHE A 148 6.79 2.40 8.46
CA PHE A 148 8.17 2.30 8.02
C PHE A 148 9.06 1.84 9.17
N ALA A 149 10.27 1.37 8.85
CA ALA A 149 11.29 0.95 9.80
C ALA A 149 10.71 0.06 10.91
N GLU A 150 10.17 -1.10 10.51
CA GLU A 150 9.57 -2.07 11.44
C GLU A 150 8.49 -1.47 12.36
N GLN A 151 7.66 -0.58 11.80
CA GLN A 151 6.58 0.14 12.49
C GLN A 151 7.02 1.21 13.50
N LYS A 152 8.27 1.62 13.54
CA LYS A 152 8.76 2.71 14.41
C LYS A 152 8.24 4.07 13.98
N VAL A 153 8.16 4.30 12.67
CA VAL A 153 7.61 5.52 12.04
C VAL A 153 6.33 5.19 11.30
N SER A 154 5.36 6.05 11.44
CA SER A 154 4.13 5.98 10.65
C SER A 154 3.87 7.28 9.90
N LEU A 155 3.39 7.12 8.68
CA LEU A 155 2.74 8.16 7.92
C LEU A 155 1.23 7.96 8.01
N VAL A 156 0.53 9.02 8.35
CA VAL A 156 -0.93 8.99 8.41
C VAL A 156 -1.51 10.11 7.54
N ALA A 157 -2.48 9.76 6.70
CA ALA A 157 -3.31 10.73 6.00
C ALA A 157 -4.57 10.99 6.80
N VAL A 158 -4.85 12.26 7.06
CA VAL A 158 -6.00 12.70 7.85
C VAL A 158 -6.72 13.81 7.11
N LYS A 159 -8.05 13.79 7.14
CA LYS A 159 -8.87 14.88 6.62
C LYS A 159 -9.03 15.96 7.69
N ALA A 160 -8.85 17.22 7.31
CA ALA A 160 -9.13 18.36 8.15
C ALA A 160 -10.64 18.63 8.16
N TYR A 161 -11.28 18.60 9.34
CA TYR A 161 -12.71 18.83 9.47
C TYR A 161 -13.00 20.26 9.99
N LYS A 162 -14.18 20.79 9.68
CA LYS A 162 -14.66 22.09 10.18
C LYS A 162 -15.29 22.00 11.56
N ALA A 163 -15.27 23.12 12.28
CA ALA A 163 -16.07 23.38 13.49
C ALA A 163 -15.92 22.26 14.55
N TYR A 164 -17.04 21.73 15.03
CA TYR A 164 -17.08 20.76 16.13
C TYR A 164 -16.26 19.49 15.92
N TYR A 165 -16.03 19.08 14.67
CA TYR A 165 -15.25 17.91 14.31
C TYR A 165 -13.79 18.22 13.96
N GLY A 166 -13.42 19.50 13.92
CA GLY A 166 -12.07 19.96 13.59
C GLY A 166 -11.11 19.89 14.77
N GLY A 167 -9.81 19.84 14.44
CA GLY A 167 -8.73 19.99 15.40
C GLY A 167 -8.18 21.42 15.44
N PRO A 168 -7.31 21.75 16.42
CA PRO A 168 -6.83 23.11 16.65
C PRO A 168 -5.98 23.67 15.50
N LEU A 169 -5.39 22.82 14.66
CA LEU A 169 -4.58 23.28 13.52
C LEU A 169 -5.44 23.79 12.34
N VAL A 170 -6.72 23.42 12.27
CA VAL A 170 -7.59 23.82 11.15
C VAL A 170 -7.89 25.30 11.24
N GLY A 171 -7.53 26.06 10.19
CA GLY A 171 -7.60 27.51 10.14
C GLY A 171 -6.32 28.21 10.62
N ASN A 172 -5.33 27.45 11.10
CA ASN A 172 -4.05 27.96 11.58
C ASN A 172 -2.90 27.55 10.65
N ALA A 173 -1.77 28.27 10.75
CA ALA A 173 -0.56 27.96 10.01
C ALA A 173 0.14 26.72 10.59
N LEU A 174 0.86 25.97 9.74
CA LEU A 174 1.62 24.78 10.16
C LEU A 174 2.63 25.06 11.28
N SER A 175 3.16 26.29 11.38
CA SER A 175 4.06 26.68 12.46
C SER A 175 3.45 26.54 13.85
N ALA A 176 2.11 26.62 13.99
CA ALA A 176 1.40 26.44 15.25
C ALA A 176 1.53 25.03 15.83
N LEU A 177 1.86 24.00 15.03
CA LEU A 177 2.09 22.65 15.52
C LEU A 177 3.09 22.57 16.66
N ARG A 178 4.18 23.36 16.61
CA ARG A 178 5.20 23.40 17.67
C ARG A 178 4.67 23.95 18.98
N GLU A 179 3.72 24.89 18.90
CA GLU A 179 3.08 25.49 20.07
C GLU A 179 2.03 24.54 20.68
N HIS A 180 1.25 23.85 19.81
CA HIS A 180 0.23 22.91 20.25
C HIS A 180 0.83 21.61 20.82
N MET A 181 1.95 21.14 20.25
CA MET A 181 2.57 19.86 20.62
C MET A 181 4.10 20.02 20.87
N PRO A 182 4.50 20.73 21.95
CA PRO A 182 5.93 21.04 22.18
C PRO A 182 6.80 19.81 22.48
N HIS A 183 6.21 18.67 22.85
CA HIS A 183 6.89 17.43 23.20
C HIS A 183 6.76 16.33 22.13
N ILE A 184 6.06 16.59 21.04
CA ILE A 184 5.85 15.64 19.95
C ILE A 184 6.47 16.23 18.69
N ASP A 185 7.53 15.58 18.22
CA ASP A 185 8.10 15.95 16.94
C ASP A 185 7.31 15.28 15.81
N THR A 186 6.91 16.08 14.83
CA THR A 186 6.13 15.63 13.66
C THR A 186 6.41 16.54 12.47
N ARG A 187 6.24 15.98 11.28
CA ARG A 187 6.38 16.74 10.03
C ARG A 187 5.19 16.49 9.12
N VAL A 188 4.69 17.57 8.52
CA VAL A 188 3.74 17.48 7.42
C VAL A 188 4.54 17.19 6.14
N ALA A 189 4.29 16.02 5.57
CA ALA A 189 4.98 15.55 4.38
C ALA A 189 4.32 16.05 3.09
N ALA A 190 2.99 16.08 3.05
CA ALA A 190 2.21 16.54 1.92
C ALA A 190 0.85 17.09 2.38
N ILE A 191 0.29 18.00 1.60
CA ILE A 191 -1.08 18.49 1.74
C ILE A 191 -1.74 18.41 0.37
N PHE A 192 -2.98 17.92 0.33
CA PHE A 192 -3.79 17.95 -0.88
C PHE A 192 -5.08 18.72 -0.62
N ARG A 193 -5.29 19.77 -1.40
CA ARG A 193 -6.50 20.60 -1.37
C ARG A 193 -7.24 20.46 -2.67
N GLN A 194 -8.49 20.01 -2.61
CA GLN A 194 -9.31 19.73 -3.80
C GLN A 194 -8.58 18.89 -4.85
N GLY A 195 -7.84 17.88 -4.41
CA GLY A 195 -7.10 17.00 -5.29
C GLY A 195 -5.72 17.50 -5.75
N ARG A 196 -5.35 18.75 -5.49
CA ARG A 196 -4.07 19.35 -5.92
C ARG A 196 -3.06 19.37 -4.78
N PRO A 197 -1.79 19.01 -5.04
CA PRO A 197 -0.75 19.07 -4.03
C PRO A 197 -0.40 20.52 -3.68
N ILE A 198 -0.25 20.79 -2.38
CA ILE A 198 0.22 22.05 -1.83
C ILE A 198 1.55 21.78 -1.11
N ARG A 199 2.56 22.63 -1.36
CA ARG A 199 3.85 22.51 -0.67
C ARG A 199 3.69 22.91 0.80
N PRO A 200 3.99 22.02 1.77
CA PRO A 200 3.93 22.37 3.18
C PRO A 200 5.03 23.39 3.54
N GLN A 201 4.64 24.51 4.07
CA GLN A 201 5.54 25.54 4.63
C GLN A 201 5.00 25.99 5.99
N GLY A 202 5.86 26.51 6.86
CA GLY A 202 5.43 26.99 8.17
C GLY A 202 4.26 27.98 8.13
N THR A 203 4.17 28.77 7.07
CA THR A 203 3.11 29.77 6.82
C THR A 203 1.87 29.19 6.13
N THR A 204 1.89 27.91 5.70
CA THR A 204 0.73 27.29 5.05
C THR A 204 -0.41 27.13 6.05
N ILE A 205 -1.56 27.70 5.75
CA ILE A 205 -2.77 27.57 6.56
C ILE A 205 -3.49 26.28 6.15
N ILE A 206 -3.86 25.46 7.11
CA ILE A 206 -4.67 24.27 6.89
C ILE A 206 -6.14 24.67 6.77
N GLU A 207 -6.75 24.33 5.65
CA GLU A 207 -8.16 24.56 5.41
C GLU A 207 -8.97 23.30 5.64
N ALA A 208 -10.25 23.48 5.90
CA ALA A 208 -11.15 22.32 5.98
C ALA A 208 -11.22 21.59 4.63
N ASP A 209 -11.39 20.29 4.72
CA ASP A 209 -11.34 19.32 3.61
C ASP A 209 -9.93 19.10 3.03
N ASP A 210 -8.87 19.72 3.56
CA ASP A 210 -7.50 19.35 3.22
C ASP A 210 -7.23 17.90 3.67
N GLU A 211 -6.58 17.13 2.81
CA GLU A 211 -5.98 15.85 3.18
C GLU A 211 -4.52 16.12 3.55
N VAL A 212 -4.17 15.90 4.80
CA VAL A 212 -2.84 16.20 5.35
C VAL A 212 -2.13 14.91 5.70
N PHE A 213 -0.90 14.76 5.20
CA PHE A 213 -0.04 13.63 5.45
C PHE A 213 1.00 13.99 6.49
N PHE A 214 0.92 13.36 7.67
CA PHE A 214 1.87 13.54 8.76
C PHE A 214 2.82 12.35 8.86
N VAL A 215 4.05 12.66 9.24
CA VAL A 215 5.04 11.67 9.68
C VAL A 215 5.36 11.92 11.14
N ALA A 216 5.32 10.88 11.94
CA ALA A 216 5.72 10.90 13.34
C ALA A 216 6.13 9.49 13.80
N ALA A 217 6.74 9.39 14.98
CA ALA A 217 6.88 8.12 15.67
C ALA A 217 5.49 7.50 15.89
N SER A 218 5.37 6.19 15.68
CA SER A 218 4.06 5.51 15.62
C SER A 218 3.22 5.66 16.90
N ASN A 219 3.87 5.77 18.08
CA ASN A 219 3.20 6.01 19.34
C ASN A 219 2.58 7.43 19.47
N HIS A 220 3.00 8.39 18.64
CA HIS A 220 2.52 9.77 18.66
C HIS A 220 1.42 10.05 17.63
N ILE A 221 1.15 9.12 16.71
CA ILE A 221 0.22 9.34 15.59
C ILE A 221 -1.17 9.80 16.04
N ARG A 222 -1.73 9.21 17.09
CA ARG A 222 -3.07 9.63 17.59
C ARG A 222 -3.08 11.09 18.06
N SER A 223 -2.04 11.54 18.74
CA SER A 223 -1.91 12.93 19.16
C SER A 223 -1.80 13.88 17.96
N VAL A 224 -1.05 13.48 16.94
CA VAL A 224 -0.92 14.26 15.69
C VAL A 224 -2.26 14.34 14.94
N MET A 225 -3.02 13.25 14.88
CA MET A 225 -4.35 13.25 14.25
C MET A 225 -5.32 14.22 14.94
N SER A 226 -5.20 14.42 16.27
CA SER A 226 -6.08 15.34 17.02
C SER A 226 -5.91 16.80 16.60
N GLU A 227 -4.82 17.16 15.93
CA GLU A 227 -4.60 18.51 15.40
C GLU A 227 -5.52 18.87 14.23
N LEU A 228 -6.03 17.87 13.50
CA LEU A 228 -6.89 18.09 12.33
C LEU A 228 -8.35 17.70 12.55
N GLN A 229 -8.58 16.78 13.47
CA GLN A 229 -9.92 16.24 13.72
C GLN A 229 -10.11 15.88 15.18
N ARG A 230 -11.35 15.94 15.65
CA ARG A 230 -11.70 15.34 16.92
C ARG A 230 -11.49 13.84 16.85
N LEU A 231 -10.65 13.29 17.75
CA LEU A 231 -10.35 11.86 17.74
C LEU A 231 -11.62 11.03 17.92
N GLU A 232 -11.79 10.09 17.03
CA GLU A 232 -12.84 9.08 17.13
C GLU A 232 -12.52 8.12 18.29
N LYS A 233 -13.56 7.58 18.91
CA LYS A 233 -13.40 6.54 19.93
C LYS A 233 -12.81 5.29 19.26
N PRO A 234 -11.99 4.51 19.98
CA PRO A 234 -11.54 3.21 19.48
C PRO A 234 -12.73 2.35 19.05
N TYR A 235 -12.62 1.74 17.88
CA TYR A 235 -13.62 0.82 17.38
C TYR A 235 -13.71 -0.41 18.28
N ARG A 236 -14.89 -1.00 18.38
CA ARG A 236 -15.14 -2.22 19.17
C ARG A 236 -15.96 -3.25 18.41
N ARG A 237 -16.90 -2.81 17.59
CA ARG A 237 -17.84 -3.67 16.87
C ARG A 237 -17.59 -3.56 15.37
N ILE A 238 -17.21 -4.67 14.78
CA ILE A 238 -16.85 -4.75 13.37
C ILE A 238 -17.77 -5.72 12.69
N MET A 239 -18.35 -5.33 11.56
CA MET A 239 -19.12 -6.21 10.69
C MET A 239 -18.41 -6.37 9.35
N ILE A 240 -18.09 -7.60 9.00
CA ILE A 240 -17.40 -7.96 7.75
C ILE A 240 -18.42 -8.64 6.84
N VAL A 241 -18.42 -8.26 5.57
CA VAL A 241 -19.23 -8.89 4.52
C VAL A 241 -18.30 -9.55 3.51
N GLY A 242 -18.56 -10.84 3.26
CA GLY A 242 -17.75 -11.69 2.40
C GLY A 242 -16.73 -12.52 3.17
N GLY A 243 -16.96 -13.82 3.25
CA GLY A 243 -16.11 -14.81 3.90
C GLY A 243 -15.02 -15.40 2.99
N GLY A 244 -14.60 -14.68 1.93
CA GLY A 244 -13.48 -15.05 1.08
C GLY A 244 -12.14 -15.03 1.83
N ASN A 245 -11.01 -15.18 1.11
CA ASN A 245 -9.68 -15.25 1.73
C ASN A 245 -9.36 -14.01 2.57
N ILE A 246 -9.68 -12.80 2.07
CA ILE A 246 -9.43 -11.55 2.79
C ILE A 246 -10.33 -11.46 4.04
N GLY A 247 -11.65 -11.69 3.88
CA GLY A 247 -12.61 -11.55 4.98
C GLY A 247 -12.39 -12.55 6.09
N ALA A 248 -12.11 -13.82 5.76
CA ALA A 248 -11.78 -14.87 6.73
C ALA A 248 -10.48 -14.56 7.49
N SER A 249 -9.43 -14.15 6.77
CA SER A 249 -8.15 -13.78 7.38
C SER A 249 -8.29 -12.55 8.28
N LEU A 250 -9.05 -11.54 7.84
CA LEU A 250 -9.32 -10.34 8.63
C LEU A 250 -10.11 -10.67 9.90
N ALA A 251 -11.20 -11.45 9.78
CA ALA A 251 -11.99 -11.86 10.92
C ALA A 251 -11.13 -12.56 11.98
N LYS A 252 -10.28 -13.52 11.55
CA LYS A 252 -9.39 -14.26 12.43
C LYS A 252 -8.38 -13.37 13.15
N ARG A 253 -7.84 -12.34 12.49
CA ARG A 253 -6.89 -11.39 13.11
C ARG A 253 -7.59 -10.47 14.11
N LEU A 254 -8.84 -10.09 13.83
CA LEU A 254 -9.55 -9.11 14.63
C LEU A 254 -10.31 -9.71 15.82
N GLU A 255 -10.75 -10.96 15.74
CA GLU A 255 -11.67 -11.59 16.71
C GLU A 255 -11.14 -11.68 18.15
N GLN A 256 -9.82 -11.57 18.35
CA GLN A 256 -9.24 -11.58 19.71
C GLN A 256 -9.32 -10.20 20.39
N THR A 257 -9.50 -9.13 19.61
CA THR A 257 -9.47 -7.75 20.12
C THR A 257 -10.82 -7.05 19.99
N TYR A 258 -11.60 -7.42 18.97
CA TYR A 258 -12.85 -6.78 18.59
C TYR A 258 -14.00 -7.77 18.61
N SER A 259 -15.22 -7.25 18.80
CA SER A 259 -16.45 -8.03 18.56
C SER A 259 -16.71 -8.05 17.05
N VAL A 260 -16.49 -9.19 16.42
CA VAL A 260 -16.58 -9.36 14.98
C VAL A 260 -17.82 -10.16 14.62
N LYS A 261 -18.56 -9.65 13.64
CA LYS A 261 -19.64 -10.35 12.93
C LYS A 261 -19.24 -10.50 11.47
N LEU A 262 -19.51 -11.66 10.86
CA LEU A 262 -19.20 -11.92 9.47
C LEU A 262 -20.46 -12.43 8.75
N ILE A 263 -20.80 -11.79 7.62
CA ILE A 263 -21.92 -12.21 6.77
C ILE A 263 -21.34 -12.86 5.50
N GLU A 264 -21.73 -14.11 5.24
CA GLU A 264 -21.34 -14.88 4.05
C GLU A 264 -22.59 -15.44 3.37
N ARG A 265 -22.69 -15.26 2.04
CA ARG A 265 -23.87 -15.69 1.28
C ARG A 265 -23.90 -17.19 1.01
N ASN A 266 -22.72 -17.80 0.85
CA ASN A 266 -22.63 -19.23 0.58
C ASN A 266 -22.72 -20.02 1.89
N TYR A 267 -23.74 -20.86 2.00
CA TYR A 267 -24.01 -21.66 3.21
C TYR A 267 -22.83 -22.56 3.61
N GLN A 268 -22.27 -23.32 2.66
CA GLN A 268 -21.16 -24.24 2.95
C GLN A 268 -19.90 -23.47 3.43
N ARG A 269 -19.68 -22.29 2.87
CA ARG A 269 -18.57 -21.41 3.27
C ARG A 269 -18.83 -20.83 4.66
N ALA A 270 -20.04 -20.37 4.95
CA ALA A 270 -20.42 -19.85 6.26
C ALA A 270 -20.30 -20.92 7.35
N GLU A 271 -20.75 -22.15 7.08
CA GLU A 271 -20.61 -23.30 7.98
C GLU A 271 -19.12 -23.57 8.29
N LYS A 272 -18.27 -23.68 7.25
CA LYS A 272 -16.82 -23.88 7.43
C LYS A 272 -16.17 -22.76 8.23
N LEU A 273 -16.57 -21.51 8.00
CA LEU A 273 -16.03 -20.36 8.74
C LEU A 273 -16.45 -20.36 10.20
N SER A 274 -17.69 -20.78 10.51
CA SER A 274 -18.15 -20.90 11.89
C SER A 274 -17.40 -21.96 12.71
N GLU A 275 -16.82 -22.97 12.03
CA GLU A 275 -15.94 -23.96 12.65
C GLU A 275 -14.50 -23.46 12.85
N GLN A 276 -14.03 -22.57 11.96
CA GLN A 276 -12.64 -22.09 11.93
C GLN A 276 -12.38 -20.84 12.80
N LEU A 277 -13.42 -20.04 13.03
CA LEU A 277 -13.35 -18.78 13.79
C LEU A 277 -13.86 -19.02 15.21
N GLU A 278 -13.09 -18.56 16.19
CA GLU A 278 -13.35 -18.88 17.61
C GLU A 278 -14.33 -17.88 18.26
N ASN A 279 -14.18 -16.59 17.94
CA ASN A 279 -14.91 -15.49 18.60
C ASN A 279 -15.75 -14.66 17.61
N THR A 280 -15.70 -14.97 16.33
CA THR A 280 -16.49 -14.31 15.29
C THR A 280 -17.85 -14.97 15.13
N ILE A 281 -18.92 -14.20 15.16
CA ILE A 281 -20.27 -14.70 14.86
C ILE A 281 -20.47 -14.68 13.35
N VAL A 282 -20.71 -15.86 12.76
CA VAL A 282 -20.90 -16.00 11.32
C VAL A 282 -22.38 -16.13 10.99
N PHE A 283 -22.87 -15.30 10.08
CA PHE A 283 -24.23 -15.32 9.55
C PHE A 283 -24.22 -15.76 8.09
N CYS A 284 -25.16 -16.65 7.74
CA CYS A 284 -25.43 -16.98 6.34
C CYS A 284 -26.53 -16.07 5.81
N GLY A 285 -26.21 -15.17 4.88
CA GLY A 285 -27.19 -14.22 4.35
C GLY A 285 -26.65 -13.28 3.29
N ASP A 286 -27.52 -12.44 2.77
CA ASP A 286 -27.16 -11.39 1.82
C ASP A 286 -26.79 -10.10 2.57
N ALA A 287 -25.69 -9.49 2.18
CA ALA A 287 -25.21 -8.24 2.75
C ALA A 287 -26.13 -7.03 2.49
N ALA A 288 -27.03 -7.13 1.52
CA ALA A 288 -28.02 -6.11 1.20
C ALA A 288 -29.39 -6.37 1.87
N ASP A 289 -29.49 -7.41 2.69
CA ASP A 289 -30.71 -7.71 3.43
C ASP A 289 -30.87 -6.75 4.64
N GLN A 290 -31.86 -5.86 4.55
CA GLN A 290 -32.11 -4.85 5.58
C GLN A 290 -32.62 -5.47 6.90
N GLU A 291 -33.39 -6.57 6.85
CA GLU A 291 -33.90 -7.24 8.03
C GLU A 291 -32.75 -7.86 8.80
N LEU A 292 -31.86 -8.60 8.12
CA LEU A 292 -30.64 -9.16 8.71
C LEU A 292 -29.77 -8.09 9.33
N LEU A 293 -29.49 -6.97 8.63
CA LEU A 293 -28.67 -5.89 9.15
C LEU A 293 -29.30 -5.22 10.37
N SER A 294 -30.62 -5.07 10.39
CA SER A 294 -31.36 -4.49 11.51
C SER A 294 -31.36 -5.40 12.74
N GLU A 295 -31.63 -6.69 12.57
CA GLU A 295 -31.60 -7.70 13.64
C GLU A 295 -30.22 -7.79 14.28
N GLU A 296 -29.16 -7.61 13.47
CA GLU A 296 -27.78 -7.62 13.93
C GLU A 296 -27.25 -6.28 14.44
N ASN A 297 -28.14 -5.31 14.65
CA ASN A 297 -27.87 -3.98 15.24
C ASN A 297 -26.81 -3.20 14.47
N ILE A 298 -27.01 -3.04 13.17
CA ILE A 298 -26.08 -2.31 12.27
C ILE A 298 -25.82 -0.87 12.73
N ASP A 299 -26.80 -0.21 13.40
CA ASP A 299 -26.71 1.14 13.96
C ASP A 299 -25.68 1.25 15.09
N GLN A 300 -25.29 0.13 15.69
CA GLN A 300 -24.27 0.06 16.73
C GLN A 300 -22.90 -0.38 16.22
N VAL A 301 -22.79 -0.73 14.93
CA VAL A 301 -21.54 -1.14 14.32
C VAL A 301 -20.61 0.07 14.14
N ASP A 302 -19.37 -0.06 14.63
CA ASP A 302 -18.38 1.00 14.48
C ASP A 302 -17.80 1.01 13.06
N VAL A 303 -17.49 -0.18 12.50
CA VAL A 303 -16.95 -0.33 11.15
C VAL A 303 -17.66 -1.45 10.42
N PHE A 304 -18.23 -1.15 9.27
CA PHE A 304 -18.75 -2.12 8.30
C PHE A 304 -17.76 -2.24 7.14
N ILE A 305 -17.37 -3.46 6.79
CA ILE A 305 -16.31 -3.72 5.80
C ILE A 305 -16.83 -4.70 4.77
N ALA A 306 -17.01 -4.26 3.52
CA ALA A 306 -17.47 -5.09 2.43
C ALA A 306 -16.28 -5.60 1.60
N LEU A 307 -16.08 -6.93 1.59
CA LEU A 307 -14.91 -7.63 1.03
C LEU A 307 -15.32 -8.76 0.07
N THR A 308 -16.46 -8.66 -0.59
CA THR A 308 -16.86 -9.64 -1.61
C THR A 308 -16.06 -9.46 -2.91
N ASN A 309 -16.22 -10.38 -3.85
CA ASN A 309 -15.57 -10.29 -5.15
C ASN A 309 -16.28 -9.34 -6.14
N GLU A 310 -17.41 -8.75 -5.76
CA GLU A 310 -18.24 -7.91 -6.61
C GLU A 310 -18.24 -6.47 -6.10
N ASP A 311 -17.65 -5.54 -6.87
CA ASP A 311 -17.54 -4.13 -6.51
C ASP A 311 -18.90 -3.49 -6.23
N GLU A 312 -19.90 -3.79 -7.06
CA GLU A 312 -21.26 -3.27 -6.95
C GLU A 312 -21.92 -3.73 -5.65
N THR A 313 -21.78 -5.00 -5.29
CA THR A 313 -22.28 -5.55 -4.02
C THR A 313 -21.61 -4.88 -2.84
N ASN A 314 -20.29 -4.70 -2.89
CA ASN A 314 -19.53 -4.03 -1.84
C ASN A 314 -19.98 -2.57 -1.63
N ILE A 315 -20.15 -1.82 -2.73
CA ILE A 315 -20.58 -0.42 -2.68
C ILE A 315 -22.01 -0.30 -2.15
N MET A 316 -22.94 -1.10 -2.70
CA MET A 316 -24.35 -1.01 -2.34
C MET A 316 -24.61 -1.43 -0.89
N SER A 317 -24.02 -2.53 -0.43
CA SER A 317 -24.16 -2.98 0.96
C SER A 317 -23.56 -1.98 1.95
N ALA A 318 -22.41 -1.37 1.65
CA ALA A 318 -21.79 -0.36 2.47
C ALA A 318 -22.63 0.94 2.53
N MET A 319 -23.19 1.38 1.40
CA MET A 319 -24.09 2.54 1.37
C MET A 319 -25.36 2.27 2.18
N LEU A 320 -25.91 1.06 2.11
CA LEU A 320 -27.06 0.64 2.90
C LEU A 320 -26.73 0.64 4.40
N ALA A 321 -25.62 -0.02 4.78
CA ALA A 321 -25.14 -0.04 6.16
C ALA A 321 -24.94 1.37 6.74
N LYS A 322 -24.32 2.28 5.95
CA LYS A 322 -24.13 3.68 6.34
C LYS A 322 -25.46 4.40 6.59
N ARG A 323 -26.43 4.21 5.69
CA ARG A 323 -27.77 4.78 5.84
C ARG A 323 -28.51 4.23 7.04
N MET A 324 -28.28 2.97 7.40
CA MET A 324 -28.87 2.31 8.57
C MET A 324 -28.16 2.63 9.89
N GLY A 325 -27.07 3.38 9.88
CA GLY A 325 -26.43 3.90 11.09
C GLY A 325 -25.02 3.39 11.38
N ALA A 326 -24.40 2.55 10.53
CA ALA A 326 -23.00 2.18 10.67
C ALA A 326 -22.11 3.44 10.67
N LYS A 327 -21.18 3.55 11.63
CA LYS A 327 -20.41 4.78 11.82
C LYS A 327 -19.39 4.99 10.71
N LYS A 328 -18.69 3.94 10.32
CA LYS A 328 -17.70 3.92 9.21
C LYS A 328 -18.01 2.78 8.26
N VAL A 329 -17.77 3.02 6.97
CA VAL A 329 -17.90 1.99 5.95
C VAL A 329 -16.64 1.95 5.10
N MET A 330 -16.11 0.74 4.91
CA MET A 330 -14.94 0.45 4.09
C MET A 330 -15.33 -0.55 3.01
N VAL A 331 -14.84 -0.36 1.80
CA VAL A 331 -15.16 -1.23 0.67
C VAL A 331 -13.92 -1.68 -0.08
N LEU A 332 -13.88 -2.95 -0.43
CA LEU A 332 -12.92 -3.49 -1.38
C LEU A 332 -13.39 -3.15 -2.80
N ILE A 333 -12.52 -2.55 -3.61
CA ILE A 333 -12.81 -2.18 -4.99
C ILE A 333 -11.69 -2.67 -5.89
N GLN A 334 -12.04 -3.49 -6.87
CA GLN A 334 -11.10 -4.05 -7.83
C GLN A 334 -10.92 -3.14 -9.06
N ARG A 335 -11.99 -2.46 -9.49
CA ARG A 335 -11.96 -1.54 -10.64
C ARG A 335 -11.53 -0.15 -10.22
N GLY A 336 -10.34 0.28 -10.61
CA GLY A 336 -9.79 1.59 -10.23
C GLY A 336 -10.74 2.78 -10.52
N ALA A 337 -11.50 2.73 -11.61
CA ALA A 337 -12.48 3.77 -11.95
C ALA A 337 -13.58 3.96 -10.88
N TYR A 338 -13.97 2.89 -10.17
CA TYR A 338 -14.98 2.98 -9.12
C TYR A 338 -14.44 3.61 -7.84
N VAL A 339 -13.16 3.46 -7.58
CA VAL A 339 -12.51 4.07 -6.41
C VAL A 339 -12.70 5.60 -6.43
N ASP A 340 -12.50 6.22 -7.60
CA ASP A 340 -12.65 7.66 -7.77
C ASP A 340 -14.10 8.14 -7.64
N LEU A 341 -15.04 7.30 -8.05
CA LEU A 341 -16.46 7.61 -7.99
C LEU A 341 -16.99 7.62 -6.54
N VAL A 342 -16.55 6.68 -5.70
CA VAL A 342 -17.18 6.44 -4.39
C VAL A 342 -16.47 7.12 -3.24
N GLN A 343 -15.18 7.39 -3.35
CA GLN A 343 -14.40 7.98 -2.27
C GLN A 343 -14.70 9.47 -2.09
N GLY A 344 -14.88 9.88 -0.85
CA GLY A 344 -15.26 11.25 -0.50
C GLY A 344 -16.77 11.53 -0.48
N GLY A 345 -17.57 10.51 -0.84
CA GLY A 345 -19.03 10.52 -0.73
C GLY A 345 -19.51 9.82 0.54
N VAL A 346 -20.41 8.86 0.38
CA VAL A 346 -20.96 8.05 1.48
C VAL A 346 -19.95 7.02 2.00
N ILE A 347 -19.03 6.55 1.13
CA ILE A 347 -17.99 5.58 1.47
C ILE A 347 -16.83 6.30 2.13
N ASP A 348 -16.47 5.89 3.34
CA ASP A 348 -15.38 6.51 4.11
C ASP A 348 -14.00 6.09 3.57
N VAL A 349 -13.81 4.80 3.24
CA VAL A 349 -12.54 4.28 2.72
C VAL A 349 -12.79 3.27 1.60
N ALA A 350 -12.18 3.50 0.45
CA ALA A 350 -12.10 2.54 -0.66
C ALA A 350 -10.72 1.88 -0.67
N ILE A 351 -10.69 0.55 -0.67
CA ILE A 351 -9.49 -0.28 -0.57
C ILE A 351 -9.27 -0.99 -1.90
N SER A 352 -8.11 -0.77 -2.50
CA SER A 352 -7.74 -1.40 -3.77
C SER A 352 -6.66 -2.45 -3.59
N PRO A 353 -6.96 -3.75 -3.78
CA PRO A 353 -5.95 -4.81 -3.77
C PRO A 353 -4.86 -4.60 -4.82
N GLN A 354 -5.23 -4.03 -5.96
CA GLN A 354 -4.31 -3.70 -7.02
C GLN A 354 -3.24 -2.71 -6.54
N GLN A 355 -3.64 -1.63 -5.88
CA GLN A 355 -2.70 -0.61 -5.37
C GLN A 355 -1.77 -1.18 -4.29
N ALA A 356 -2.30 -2.01 -3.40
CA ALA A 356 -1.49 -2.70 -2.38
C ALA A 356 -0.43 -3.61 -3.04
N THR A 357 -0.83 -4.38 -4.05
CA THR A 357 0.06 -5.26 -4.80
C THR A 357 1.13 -4.48 -5.55
N ILE A 358 0.77 -3.39 -6.23
CA ILE A 358 1.71 -2.54 -6.97
C ILE A 358 2.73 -1.92 -6.01
N SER A 359 2.31 -1.40 -4.86
CA SER A 359 3.24 -0.85 -3.86
C SER A 359 4.27 -1.90 -3.41
N ALA A 360 3.82 -3.12 -3.12
CA ALA A 360 4.72 -4.20 -2.75
C ALA A 360 5.66 -4.61 -3.89
N LEU A 361 5.18 -4.66 -5.13
CA LEU A 361 6.02 -4.94 -6.31
C LEU A 361 7.06 -3.85 -6.53
N LEU A 362 6.68 -2.59 -6.43
CA LEU A 362 7.59 -1.46 -6.60
C LEU A 362 8.75 -1.50 -5.60
N THR A 363 8.52 -1.93 -4.37
CA THR A 363 9.59 -2.11 -3.37
C THR A 363 10.73 -3.00 -3.90
N HIS A 364 10.39 -4.07 -4.63
CA HIS A 364 11.38 -5.01 -5.15
C HIS A 364 11.98 -4.61 -6.50
N VAL A 365 11.30 -3.75 -7.25
CA VAL A 365 11.76 -3.28 -8.57
C VAL A 365 12.65 -2.04 -8.45
N ARG A 366 12.57 -1.29 -7.34
CA ARG A 366 13.39 -0.08 -7.13
C ARG A 366 14.88 -0.41 -7.07
N ARG A 367 15.69 0.52 -7.57
CA ARG A 367 17.15 0.50 -7.46
C ARG A 367 17.58 1.07 -6.12
N ALA A 368 18.85 0.89 -5.78
CA ALA A 368 19.41 1.24 -4.47
C ALA A 368 18.82 0.37 -3.31
N ASP A 369 19.23 0.66 -2.10
CA ASP A 369 18.76 -0.05 -0.90
C ASP A 369 17.40 0.50 -0.42
N ILE A 370 16.42 0.41 -1.32
CA ILE A 370 15.03 0.77 -1.02
C ILE A 370 14.34 -0.45 -0.39
N VAL A 371 13.92 -0.28 0.85
CA VAL A 371 13.33 -1.36 1.65
C VAL A 371 11.81 -1.30 1.72
N ASN A 372 11.22 -0.14 1.42
CA ASN A 372 9.76 0.01 1.38
C ASN A 372 9.33 1.09 0.40
N VAL A 373 8.31 0.80 -0.40
CA VAL A 373 7.63 1.77 -1.26
C VAL A 373 6.14 1.68 -1.02
N SER A 374 5.52 2.79 -0.74
CA SER A 374 4.07 2.87 -0.56
C SER A 374 3.47 3.93 -1.46
N SER A 375 2.54 3.51 -2.30
CA SER A 375 1.76 4.41 -3.12
C SER A 375 0.80 5.22 -2.25
N LEU A 376 0.87 6.52 -2.36
CA LEU A 376 0.01 7.44 -1.64
C LEU A 376 -1.04 8.01 -2.59
N ARG A 377 -2.23 8.22 -2.03
CA ARG A 377 -3.31 8.87 -2.75
C ARG A 377 -3.48 8.30 -4.18
N ARG A 378 -3.54 6.94 -4.27
CA ARG A 378 -3.76 6.19 -5.52
C ARG A 378 -2.70 6.42 -6.59
N GLY A 379 -1.47 6.56 -6.17
CA GLY A 379 -0.37 6.74 -7.09
C GLY A 379 -0.06 8.18 -7.47
N ALA A 380 -0.73 9.17 -6.88
CA ALA A 380 -0.41 10.59 -7.08
C ALA A 380 0.93 10.98 -6.42
N ALA A 381 1.34 10.25 -5.37
CA ALA A 381 2.60 10.44 -4.66
C ALA A 381 3.14 9.07 -4.18
N GLU A 382 4.38 9.04 -3.75
CA GLU A 382 5.01 7.86 -3.15
C GLU A 382 5.68 8.23 -1.83
N ALA A 383 5.64 7.29 -0.87
CA ALA A 383 6.49 7.30 0.29
C ALA A 383 7.52 6.18 0.12
N ILE A 384 8.78 6.51 0.30
CA ILE A 384 9.92 5.63 0.06
C ILE A 384 10.77 5.56 1.32
N GLU A 385 11.15 4.36 1.72
CA GLU A 385 12.14 4.12 2.75
C GLU A 385 13.40 3.57 2.09
N ALA A 386 14.52 4.26 2.29
CA ALA A 386 15.82 3.83 1.81
C ALA A 386 16.83 3.75 2.96
N VAL A 387 17.76 2.80 2.90
CA VAL A 387 18.87 2.71 3.83
C VAL A 387 20.07 3.47 3.30
N ALA A 388 20.66 4.32 4.13
CA ALA A 388 21.83 5.13 3.77
C ALA A 388 23.11 4.33 3.99
N HIS A 389 23.77 3.91 2.91
CA HIS A 389 25.03 3.17 2.98
C HIS A 389 26.25 4.00 2.55
N GLY A 390 27.43 3.56 3.02
CA GLY A 390 28.71 4.18 2.74
C GLY A 390 29.13 5.20 3.79
N ASP A 391 30.13 5.99 3.47
CA ASP A 391 30.68 7.07 4.30
C ASP A 391 30.59 8.44 3.59
N GLU A 392 31.12 9.48 4.20
CA GLU A 392 31.12 10.86 3.64
C GLU A 392 31.80 10.96 2.26
N SER A 393 32.71 10.04 1.94
CA SER A 393 33.46 10.05 0.67
C SER A 393 32.76 9.26 -0.45
N THR A 394 31.98 8.26 -0.10
CA THR A 394 31.37 7.30 -1.04
C THR A 394 29.87 7.50 -1.21
N SER A 395 29.21 8.13 -0.22
CA SER A 395 27.78 8.38 -0.23
C SER A 395 27.46 9.82 -0.63
N LYS A 396 26.30 10.01 -1.28
CA LYS A 396 25.78 11.35 -1.58
C LYS A 396 24.97 11.93 -0.42
N VAL A 397 24.62 11.12 0.57
CA VAL A 397 23.74 11.50 1.68
C VAL A 397 24.38 11.32 3.05
N VAL A 398 25.21 10.30 3.29
CA VAL A 398 25.86 10.05 4.57
C VAL A 398 26.84 11.18 4.92
N GLY A 399 26.85 11.61 6.18
CA GLY A 399 27.66 12.73 6.69
C GLY A 399 27.14 14.12 6.31
N ARG A 400 26.01 14.23 5.60
CA ARG A 400 25.44 15.52 5.16
C ARG A 400 24.22 15.90 5.95
N ALA A 401 24.08 17.18 6.28
CA ALA A 401 22.85 17.72 6.80
C ALA A 401 21.76 17.72 5.72
N ILE A 402 20.52 17.43 6.09
CA ILE A 402 19.39 17.35 5.14
C ILE A 402 19.25 18.62 4.30
N GLY A 403 19.48 19.80 4.91
CA GLY A 403 19.43 21.09 4.21
C GLY A 403 20.48 21.25 3.11
N ASP A 404 21.58 20.50 3.17
CA ASP A 404 22.68 20.56 2.19
C ASP A 404 22.49 19.55 1.06
N ILE A 405 21.55 18.60 1.21
CA ILE A 405 21.24 17.59 0.18
C ILE A 405 20.34 18.22 -0.88
N LYS A 406 20.78 18.18 -2.14
CA LYS A 406 19.97 18.65 -3.28
C LYS A 406 18.89 17.64 -3.61
N LEU A 407 17.76 17.72 -2.92
CA LEU A 407 16.60 16.87 -3.19
C LEU A 407 15.92 17.27 -4.50
N PRO A 408 15.45 16.30 -5.30
CA PRO A 408 14.62 16.56 -6.48
C PRO A 408 13.35 17.33 -6.14
N PRO A 409 12.79 18.12 -7.09
CA PRO A 409 11.57 18.90 -6.84
C PRO A 409 10.40 18.04 -6.36
N GLY A 410 9.73 18.47 -5.29
CA GLY A 410 8.60 17.72 -4.71
C GLY A 410 9.00 16.53 -3.83
N THR A 411 10.30 16.39 -3.53
CA THR A 411 10.81 15.42 -2.57
C THR A 411 10.99 16.06 -1.19
N THR A 412 10.61 15.33 -0.14
CA THR A 412 10.78 15.75 1.26
C THR A 412 11.26 14.57 2.07
N ILE A 413 12.32 14.72 2.85
CA ILE A 413 12.70 13.75 3.88
C ILE A 413 11.83 14.03 5.11
N GLY A 414 11.06 13.03 5.55
CA GLY A 414 10.11 13.16 6.65
C GLY A 414 10.68 12.72 7.99
N ALA A 415 11.38 11.60 8.01
CA ALA A 415 11.96 11.02 9.21
C ALA A 415 13.22 10.22 8.88
N ILE A 416 14.04 10.02 9.90
CA ILE A 416 15.19 9.10 9.91
C ILE A 416 14.99 8.16 11.10
N VAL A 417 15.24 6.87 10.91
CA VAL A 417 15.30 5.91 12.01
C VAL A 417 16.73 5.39 12.11
N ARG A 418 17.35 5.65 13.27
CA ARG A 418 18.70 5.29 13.63
C ARG A 418 18.67 4.28 14.75
N GLY A 419 18.82 3.00 14.44
CA GLY A 419 18.59 1.93 15.39
C GLY A 419 17.19 1.99 15.99
N GLU A 420 17.06 2.30 17.29
CA GLU A 420 15.75 2.44 17.96
C GLU A 420 15.22 3.88 18.00
N GLU A 421 16.03 4.86 17.61
CA GLU A 421 15.67 6.28 17.69
C GLU A 421 14.95 6.75 16.43
N VAL A 422 13.84 7.46 16.62
CA VAL A 422 13.10 8.13 15.55
C VAL A 422 13.41 9.62 15.56
N LEU A 423 14.06 10.09 14.51
CA LEU A 423 14.42 11.49 14.31
C LEU A 423 13.50 12.09 13.22
N ILE A 424 12.69 13.07 13.58
CA ILE A 424 11.94 13.83 12.56
C ILE A 424 12.91 14.75 11.82
N ALA A 425 12.87 14.70 10.51
CA ALA A 425 13.84 15.34 9.64
C ALA A 425 13.74 16.87 9.69
N HIS A 426 14.82 17.53 10.09
CA HIS A 426 15.01 18.98 10.04
C HIS A 426 16.27 19.30 9.23
N ASP A 427 16.39 20.55 8.76
CA ASP A 427 17.49 20.95 7.88
C ASP A 427 18.89 20.66 8.44
N ARG A 428 19.05 20.69 9.77
CA ARG A 428 20.33 20.44 10.46
C ARG A 428 20.55 18.97 10.82
N THR A 429 19.56 18.10 10.61
CA THR A 429 19.70 16.67 10.89
C THR A 429 20.69 16.06 9.91
N VAL A 430 21.72 15.40 10.42
CA VAL A 430 22.76 14.74 9.62
C VAL A 430 22.37 13.29 9.43
N ILE A 431 22.45 12.79 8.20
CA ILE A 431 22.24 11.38 7.87
C ILE A 431 23.54 10.62 8.18
N GLU A 432 23.41 9.51 8.91
CA GLU A 432 24.51 8.61 9.24
C GLU A 432 24.38 7.28 8.47
N GLN A 433 25.45 6.51 8.50
CA GLN A 433 25.45 5.18 7.90
C GLN A 433 24.38 4.29 8.59
N ASP A 434 23.72 3.46 7.80
CA ASP A 434 22.65 2.54 8.18
C ASP A 434 21.36 3.22 8.71
N ASP A 435 21.25 4.54 8.54
CA ASP A 435 19.99 5.25 8.78
C ASP A 435 18.90 4.80 7.78
N HIS A 436 17.72 4.49 8.30
CA HIS A 436 16.51 4.33 7.48
C HIS A 436 15.90 5.70 7.22
N VAL A 437 15.94 6.16 5.99
CA VAL A 437 15.48 7.49 5.58
C VAL A 437 14.11 7.37 4.92
N VAL A 438 13.09 7.96 5.55
CA VAL A 438 11.71 7.98 5.03
C VAL A 438 11.48 9.27 4.26
N MET A 439 11.14 9.12 2.99
CA MET A 439 10.99 10.22 2.04
C MET A 439 9.60 10.25 1.40
N PHE A 440 9.19 11.44 0.99
CA PHE A 440 7.96 11.68 0.23
C PHE A 440 8.28 12.25 -1.13
N LEU A 441 7.61 11.72 -2.14
CA LEU A 441 7.79 12.12 -3.52
C LEU A 441 6.41 12.42 -4.14
N VAL A 442 6.12 13.70 -4.34
CA VAL A 442 4.84 14.14 -4.94
C VAL A 442 4.85 13.97 -6.47
N ASN A 443 6.02 13.88 -7.10
CA ASN A 443 6.15 13.73 -8.55
C ASN A 443 7.03 12.53 -8.91
N LYS A 444 6.42 11.45 -9.34
CA LYS A 444 7.07 10.18 -9.67
C LYS A 444 8.17 10.26 -10.73
N LYS A 445 8.14 11.26 -11.61
CA LYS A 445 9.20 11.43 -12.63
C LYS A 445 10.61 11.57 -12.02
N TYR A 446 10.72 11.93 -10.75
CA TYR A 446 11.99 12.10 -10.03
C TYR A 446 12.39 10.90 -9.19
N VAL A 447 11.70 9.77 -9.31
CA VAL A 447 12.04 8.55 -8.56
C VAL A 447 13.47 8.12 -8.83
N SER A 448 13.89 8.03 -10.10
CA SER A 448 15.27 7.66 -10.46
C SER A 448 16.31 8.62 -9.90
N ASP A 449 15.99 9.92 -9.77
CA ASP A 449 16.88 10.89 -9.15
C ASP A 449 17.01 10.66 -7.63
N VAL A 450 15.91 10.30 -6.97
CA VAL A 450 15.90 9.92 -5.54
C VAL A 450 16.71 8.65 -5.33
N GLU A 451 16.48 7.60 -6.14
CA GLU A 451 17.26 6.36 -6.09
C GLU A 451 18.76 6.62 -6.24
N ALA A 452 19.14 7.48 -7.18
CA ALA A 452 20.55 7.84 -7.44
C ALA A 452 21.23 8.55 -6.24
N LEU A 453 20.46 9.13 -5.29
CA LEU A 453 21.04 9.70 -4.07
C LEU A 453 21.48 8.61 -3.07
N PHE A 454 20.76 7.48 -3.05
CA PHE A 454 21.03 6.38 -2.14
C PHE A 454 21.82 5.23 -2.76
N GLN A 455 22.18 5.34 -4.05
CA GLN A 455 23.10 4.39 -4.68
C GLN A 455 24.52 4.64 -4.22
N PRO A 456 25.21 3.65 -3.63
CA PRO A 456 26.62 3.77 -3.33
C PRO A 456 27.43 4.01 -4.59
N SER A 457 28.56 4.74 -4.48
CA SER A 457 29.48 4.96 -5.59
C SER A 457 30.00 3.61 -6.10
N PRO A 458 30.17 3.41 -7.44
CA PRO A 458 30.62 2.14 -8.03
C PRO A 458 32.01 1.67 -7.56
N PHE A 459 32.74 2.44 -6.78
CA PHE A 459 33.99 2.05 -6.13
C PHE A 459 33.83 1.33 -4.79
N PHE A 460 32.60 0.96 -4.42
CA PHE A 460 32.29 0.28 -3.15
C PHE A 460 32.03 -1.24 -3.29
N LEU A 461 32.15 -1.78 -4.49
CA LEU A 461 32.02 -3.23 -4.77
C LEU A 461 33.39 -3.91 -4.83
#